data_378b0af10f7f8c11255c8324051ec59e
#
_entry.id   378b0af10f7f8c11255c8324051ec59e
#
_cell.length_a   1.000
_cell.length_b   1.000
_cell.length_c   1.000
_cell.angle_alpha   90.00
_cell.angle_beta   90.00
_cell.angle_gamma   90.00
#
_symmetry.space_group_name_H-M   'P 1'
#
loop_
_entity.id
_entity.type
_entity.pdbx_description
1 polymer ?
#
loop_
_entity_poly.entity_id
_entity_poly.type
_entity_poly.pdbx_seq_one_letter_code
_entity_poly.pdbx_strand_id
1 'polypeptide(L)'
;MTNVEPLKGPGLFISRWRNEGPVSSDVLQEWKDELAWSSWLSLAEAALFMDAPELLEALAVHLSEGEQAVLALVRRRWLGDTRLAETIEQALRIVQSPKTRDLALEGRLRMERGLVRFEAGDVAGAEDDLTWAETRLKSVAKASRDHDLSLLNKAAYHMAQGEALMALQVYGDISRKGGHAHETIAISRLGASRIRQALGHGFDACRHAWNAHKHAILASQIQMAVEAGSLFLDIAADHQSENAEPMKHQVENAQPLNLEQETPVLAVHPDDVSGVFDWCMDHLVPGWGGPERPDLRAMLTVAHRLGNMHRFSELMTKPQDVDDPMLAAVAQACAATPTETQTWGDRLSELTSL
;
A
#
# COMPACT_ATOMS: atom_id res chain seq x y z
N MET A 1 -17.53 4.27 21.93
CA MET A 1 -17.61 2.88 21.41
C MET A 1 -16.98 2.92 20.03
N THR A 2 -15.72 2.56 19.92
CA THR A 2 -15.01 2.47 18.65
C THR A 2 -15.63 1.33 17.83
N ASN A 3 -16.31 1.66 16.74
CA ASN A 3 -16.70 0.70 15.74
C ASN A 3 -15.41 0.12 15.12
N VAL A 4 -14.89 -0.94 15.72
CA VAL A 4 -13.85 -1.74 15.08
C VAL A 4 -14.55 -2.46 13.92
N GLU A 5 -14.25 -2.05 12.67
CA GLU A 5 -14.71 -2.82 11.51
C GLU A 5 -14.29 -4.29 11.67
N PRO A 6 -15.17 -5.24 11.35
CA PRO A 6 -14.83 -6.64 11.47
C PRO A 6 -13.61 -6.97 10.61
N LEU A 7 -12.64 -7.66 11.20
CA LEU A 7 -11.45 -8.17 10.50
C LEU A 7 -11.90 -8.94 9.26
N LYS A 8 -11.27 -8.68 8.12
CA LYS A 8 -11.55 -9.36 6.85
C LYS A 8 -10.34 -10.21 6.43
N GLY A 9 -10.60 -11.26 5.69
CA GLY A 9 -9.55 -12.11 5.13
C GLY A 9 -8.74 -12.92 6.17
N PRO A 10 -7.41 -13.08 6.00
CA PRO A 10 -6.58 -13.94 6.87
C PRO A 10 -6.60 -13.53 8.33
N GLY A 11 -6.75 -12.24 8.62
CA GLY A 11 -6.81 -11.73 9.98
C GLY A 11 -8.02 -12.30 10.77
N LEU A 12 -9.16 -12.47 10.11
CA LEU A 12 -10.33 -13.10 10.71
C LEU A 12 -10.08 -14.58 11.03
N PHE A 13 -9.44 -15.32 10.12
CA PHE A 13 -9.09 -16.73 10.33
C PHE A 13 -8.14 -16.88 11.51
N ILE A 14 -7.10 -16.06 11.60
CA ILE A 14 -6.13 -16.09 12.70
C ILE A 14 -6.76 -15.65 14.03
N SER A 15 -7.64 -14.65 14.00
CA SER A 15 -8.40 -14.23 15.19
C SER A 15 -9.30 -15.35 15.70
N ARG A 16 -9.95 -16.08 14.79
CA ARG A 16 -10.77 -17.24 15.15
C ARG A 16 -9.93 -18.35 15.79
N TRP A 17 -8.78 -18.67 15.21
CA TRP A 17 -7.82 -19.60 15.79
C TRP A 17 -7.39 -19.21 17.21
N ARG A 18 -7.05 -17.92 17.42
CA ARG A 18 -6.64 -17.43 18.73
C ARG A 18 -7.75 -17.53 19.79
N ASN A 19 -9.01 -17.38 19.37
CA ASN A 19 -10.15 -17.41 20.26
C ASN A 19 -10.63 -18.84 20.57
N GLU A 20 -10.64 -19.73 19.59
CA GLU A 20 -11.19 -21.09 19.71
C GLU A 20 -10.10 -22.12 20.06
N GLY A 21 -8.81 -21.77 19.86
CA GLY A 21 -7.66 -22.64 20.09
C GLY A 21 -7.44 -23.66 18.99
N PRO A 22 -6.57 -24.64 19.23
CA PRO A 22 -6.26 -25.69 18.27
C PRO A 22 -7.50 -26.51 17.93
N VAL A 23 -7.81 -26.64 16.65
CA VAL A 23 -8.95 -27.38 16.11
C VAL A 23 -8.49 -28.47 15.13
N SER A 24 -9.38 -29.39 14.77
CA SER A 24 -9.07 -30.43 13.80
C SER A 24 -8.90 -29.88 12.37
N SER A 25 -8.26 -30.67 11.52
CA SER A 25 -8.09 -30.35 10.09
C SER A 25 -9.41 -30.11 9.36
N ASP A 26 -10.44 -30.87 9.72
CA ASP A 26 -11.79 -30.74 9.13
C ASP A 26 -12.41 -29.37 9.47
N VAL A 27 -12.27 -28.94 10.72
CA VAL A 27 -12.74 -27.62 11.18
C VAL A 27 -11.96 -26.49 10.49
N LEU A 28 -10.66 -26.65 10.29
CA LEU A 28 -9.87 -25.68 9.51
C LEU A 28 -10.36 -25.58 8.06
N GLN A 29 -10.73 -26.73 7.45
CA GLN A 29 -11.30 -26.74 6.10
C GLN A 29 -12.66 -26.02 6.06
N GLU A 30 -13.54 -26.27 7.03
CA GLU A 30 -14.83 -25.58 7.16
C GLU A 30 -14.62 -24.06 7.27
N TRP A 31 -13.71 -23.61 8.12
CA TRP A 31 -13.39 -22.17 8.26
C TRP A 31 -12.87 -21.56 6.98
N LYS A 32 -12.00 -22.27 6.26
CA LYS A 32 -11.47 -21.82 4.97
C LYS A 32 -12.60 -21.61 3.95
N ASP A 33 -13.53 -22.56 3.89
CA ASP A 33 -14.66 -22.52 2.95
C ASP A 33 -15.66 -21.41 3.34
N GLU A 34 -15.99 -21.26 4.63
CA GLU A 34 -16.84 -20.18 5.16
C GLU A 34 -16.28 -18.79 4.84
N LEU A 35 -14.98 -18.61 4.95
CA LEU A 35 -14.31 -17.34 4.70
C LEU A 35 -14.01 -17.12 3.22
N ALA A 36 -14.39 -18.06 2.34
CA ALA A 36 -14.09 -18.03 0.92
C ALA A 36 -12.60 -17.81 0.60
N TRP A 37 -11.71 -18.36 1.44
CA TRP A 37 -10.27 -18.19 1.28
C TRP A 37 -9.74 -19.20 0.25
N SER A 38 -9.06 -18.72 -0.78
CA SER A 38 -8.72 -19.53 -1.94
C SER A 38 -7.49 -20.43 -1.78
N SER A 39 -6.55 -20.10 -0.85
CA SER A 39 -5.24 -20.76 -0.80
C SER A 39 -4.77 -21.03 0.63
N TRP A 40 -4.38 -22.27 0.90
CA TRP A 40 -3.71 -22.66 2.14
C TRP A 40 -2.37 -21.95 2.31
N LEU A 41 -1.62 -21.75 1.21
CA LEU A 41 -0.35 -21.03 1.22
C LEU A 41 -0.53 -19.59 1.73
N SER A 42 -1.56 -18.87 1.26
CA SER A 42 -1.83 -17.51 1.70
C SER A 42 -2.20 -17.43 3.19
N LEU A 43 -2.92 -18.42 3.72
CA LEU A 43 -3.21 -18.52 5.16
C LEU A 43 -1.94 -18.81 5.97
N ALA A 44 -1.07 -19.72 5.46
CA ALA A 44 0.19 -20.06 6.12
C ALA A 44 1.17 -18.86 6.11
N GLU A 45 1.26 -18.10 5.02
CA GLU A 45 2.02 -16.85 4.96
C GLU A 45 1.49 -15.84 5.99
N ALA A 46 0.18 -15.68 6.09
CA ALA A 46 -0.42 -14.77 7.08
C ALA A 46 -0.16 -15.23 8.52
N ALA A 47 -0.24 -16.54 8.81
CA ALA A 47 0.12 -17.09 10.11
C ALA A 47 1.58 -16.84 10.46
N LEU A 48 2.49 -16.94 9.49
CA LEU A 48 3.91 -16.59 9.64
C LEU A 48 4.10 -15.12 10.00
N PHE A 49 3.50 -14.20 9.26
CA PHE A 49 3.64 -12.74 9.47
C PHE A 49 2.98 -12.24 10.74
N MET A 50 1.93 -12.93 11.23
CA MET A 50 1.23 -12.58 12.45
C MET A 50 1.73 -13.34 13.68
N ASP A 51 2.88 -14.02 13.58
CA ASP A 51 3.52 -14.81 14.63
C ASP A 51 2.56 -15.81 15.30
N ALA A 52 1.96 -16.67 14.48
CA ALA A 52 1.05 -17.73 14.91
C ALA A 52 1.64 -19.12 14.58
N PRO A 53 2.71 -19.57 15.27
CA PRO A 53 3.48 -20.76 14.90
C PRO A 53 2.65 -22.06 14.98
N GLU A 54 1.78 -22.20 15.98
CA GLU A 54 0.92 -23.39 16.14
C GLU A 54 -0.09 -23.50 14.99
N LEU A 55 -0.66 -22.37 14.53
CA LEU A 55 -1.52 -22.34 13.36
C LEU A 55 -0.72 -22.68 12.10
N LEU A 56 0.50 -22.14 11.97
CA LEU A 56 1.37 -22.43 10.83
C LEU A 56 1.67 -23.94 10.71
N GLU A 57 1.94 -24.61 11.83
CA GLU A 57 2.13 -26.07 11.86
C GLU A 57 0.84 -26.81 11.46
N ALA A 58 -0.31 -26.39 11.95
CA ALA A 58 -1.59 -26.98 11.59
C ALA A 58 -1.93 -26.79 10.10
N LEU A 59 -1.54 -25.67 9.51
CA LEU A 59 -1.75 -25.41 8.08
C LEU A 59 -0.76 -26.14 7.17
N ALA A 60 0.45 -26.45 7.66
CA ALA A 60 1.51 -27.06 6.87
C ALA A 60 1.13 -28.43 6.26
N VAL A 61 0.25 -29.19 6.93
CA VAL A 61 -0.23 -30.50 6.44
C VAL A 61 -1.11 -30.41 5.20
N HIS A 62 -1.67 -29.23 4.92
CA HIS A 62 -2.52 -28.98 3.75
C HIS A 62 -1.73 -28.47 2.54
N LEU A 63 -0.44 -28.13 2.70
CA LEU A 63 0.39 -27.58 1.65
C LEU A 63 0.99 -28.67 0.78
N SER A 64 0.94 -28.49 -0.54
CA SER A 64 1.71 -29.29 -1.49
C SER A 64 3.23 -29.10 -1.28
N GLU A 65 4.04 -30.00 -1.84
CA GLU A 65 5.52 -29.89 -1.78
C GLU A 65 6.02 -28.55 -2.36
N GLY A 66 5.40 -28.07 -3.43
CA GLY A 66 5.72 -26.76 -4.03
C GLY A 66 5.35 -25.59 -3.13
N GLU A 67 4.16 -25.61 -2.51
CA GLU A 67 3.73 -24.57 -1.56
C GLU A 67 4.59 -24.55 -0.30
N GLN A 68 5.00 -25.71 0.22
CA GLN A 68 5.94 -25.81 1.34
C GLN A 68 7.30 -25.19 0.99
N ALA A 69 7.80 -25.41 -0.23
CA ALA A 69 9.04 -24.80 -0.70
C ALA A 69 8.93 -23.26 -0.81
N VAL A 70 7.81 -22.74 -1.30
CA VAL A 70 7.53 -21.28 -1.31
C VAL A 70 7.45 -20.73 0.11
N LEU A 71 6.72 -21.39 1.01
CA LEU A 71 6.60 -20.96 2.41
C LEU A 71 7.97 -20.92 3.12
N ALA A 72 8.83 -21.92 2.85
CA ALA A 72 10.19 -21.97 3.38
C ALA A 72 11.03 -20.77 2.89
N LEU A 73 10.90 -20.36 1.62
CA LEU A 73 11.53 -19.17 1.06
C LEU A 73 11.02 -17.90 1.75
N VAL A 74 9.70 -17.73 1.87
CA VAL A 74 9.09 -16.56 2.53
C VAL A 74 9.56 -16.45 3.98
N ARG A 75 9.61 -17.57 4.71
CA ARG A 75 10.13 -17.61 6.09
C ARG A 75 11.60 -17.18 6.17
N ARG A 76 12.45 -17.65 5.27
CA ARG A 76 13.88 -17.25 5.24
C ARG A 76 14.03 -15.76 4.95
N ARG A 77 13.29 -15.22 3.99
CA ARG A 77 13.27 -13.78 3.70
C ARG A 77 12.83 -12.97 4.92
N TRP A 78 11.78 -13.40 5.60
CA TRP A 78 11.27 -12.75 6.82
C TRP A 78 12.31 -12.72 7.95
N LEU A 79 13.14 -13.77 8.05
CA LEU A 79 14.23 -13.88 9.03
C LEU A 79 15.52 -13.17 8.59
N GLY A 80 15.54 -12.51 7.42
CA GLY A 80 16.71 -11.80 6.91
C GLY A 80 17.84 -12.71 6.41
N ASP A 81 17.54 -13.97 6.04
CA ASP A 81 18.57 -14.87 5.46
C ASP A 81 19.01 -14.34 4.08
N THR A 82 20.30 -14.18 3.90
CA THR A 82 20.92 -13.71 2.66
C THR A 82 21.12 -14.80 1.59
N ARG A 83 20.91 -16.08 1.93
CA ARG A 83 21.09 -17.23 1.02
C ARG A 83 19.81 -17.59 0.27
N LEU A 84 19.05 -16.60 -0.15
CA LEU A 84 17.76 -16.80 -0.83
C LEU A 84 17.91 -17.46 -2.21
N ALA A 85 18.98 -17.14 -2.95
CA ALA A 85 19.19 -17.65 -4.30
C ALA A 85 19.20 -19.19 -4.37
N GLU A 86 19.93 -19.85 -3.48
CA GLU A 86 19.98 -21.32 -3.42
C GLU A 86 18.61 -21.93 -3.08
N THR A 87 17.89 -21.31 -2.16
CA THR A 87 16.55 -21.75 -1.76
C THR A 87 15.55 -21.63 -2.90
N ILE A 88 15.61 -20.52 -3.65
CA ILE A 88 14.77 -20.31 -4.84
C ILE A 88 15.06 -21.36 -5.91
N GLU A 89 16.32 -21.63 -6.20
CA GLU A 89 16.69 -22.65 -7.20
C GLU A 89 16.25 -24.06 -6.79
N GLN A 90 16.30 -24.39 -5.50
CA GLN A 90 15.75 -25.65 -4.99
C GLN A 90 14.22 -25.72 -5.16
N ALA A 91 13.52 -24.66 -4.77
CA ALA A 91 12.07 -24.57 -4.91
C ALA A 91 11.63 -24.63 -6.41
N LEU A 92 12.36 -23.95 -7.29
CA LEU A 92 12.10 -24.02 -8.74
C LEU A 92 12.24 -25.45 -9.28
N ARG A 93 13.25 -26.20 -8.85
CA ARG A 93 13.38 -27.63 -9.26
C ARG A 93 12.18 -28.47 -8.83
N ILE A 94 11.62 -28.21 -7.65
CA ILE A 94 10.43 -28.89 -7.15
C ILE A 94 9.23 -28.58 -8.05
N VAL A 95 8.89 -27.30 -8.23
CA VAL A 95 7.68 -26.88 -8.97
C VAL A 95 7.79 -27.10 -10.49
N GLN A 96 8.99 -27.29 -11.03
CA GLN A 96 9.23 -27.60 -12.44
C GLN A 96 9.27 -29.11 -12.72
N SER A 97 9.31 -29.95 -11.67
CA SER A 97 9.30 -31.40 -11.82
C SER A 97 8.01 -31.88 -12.51
N PRO A 98 8.05 -32.86 -13.42
CA PRO A 98 6.84 -33.37 -14.10
C PRO A 98 5.75 -33.85 -13.15
N LYS A 99 6.10 -34.28 -11.93
CA LYS A 99 5.15 -34.79 -10.94
C LYS A 99 4.46 -33.69 -10.15
N THR A 100 5.12 -32.55 -9.98
CA THR A 100 4.67 -31.45 -9.09
C THR A 100 4.57 -30.13 -9.88
N ARG A 101 4.47 -30.20 -11.20
CA ARG A 101 4.44 -29.03 -12.07
C ARG A 101 3.34 -28.07 -11.71
N ASP A 102 3.73 -26.87 -11.26
CA ASP A 102 2.82 -25.78 -10.93
C ASP A 102 3.35 -24.46 -11.52
N LEU A 103 2.62 -23.95 -12.54
CA LEU A 103 3.00 -22.74 -13.25
C LEU A 103 2.75 -21.46 -12.46
N ALA A 104 1.82 -21.48 -11.52
CA ALA A 104 1.57 -20.32 -10.67
C ALA A 104 2.69 -20.19 -9.62
N LEU A 105 3.05 -21.28 -8.96
CA LEU A 105 4.19 -21.30 -8.03
C LEU A 105 5.52 -21.04 -8.73
N GLU A 106 5.71 -21.55 -9.98
CA GLU A 106 6.89 -21.20 -10.78
C GLU A 106 6.93 -19.69 -11.05
N GLY A 107 5.79 -19.08 -11.38
CA GLY A 107 5.66 -17.62 -11.57
C GLY A 107 6.05 -16.84 -10.30
N ARG A 108 5.56 -17.25 -9.16
CA ARG A 108 5.92 -16.68 -7.87
C ARG A 108 7.42 -16.79 -7.58
N LEU A 109 8.01 -17.97 -7.77
CA LEU A 109 9.43 -18.20 -7.50
C LEU A 109 10.35 -17.47 -8.47
N ARG A 110 9.96 -17.35 -9.76
CA ARG A 110 10.72 -16.53 -10.70
C ARG A 110 10.64 -15.03 -10.35
N MET A 111 9.49 -14.54 -9.90
CA MET A 111 9.38 -13.18 -9.39
C MET A 111 10.36 -12.94 -8.23
N GLU A 112 10.41 -13.85 -7.25
CA GLU A 112 11.35 -13.78 -6.13
C GLU A 112 12.81 -13.84 -6.60
N ARG A 113 13.13 -14.70 -7.61
CA ARG A 113 14.46 -14.76 -8.20
C ARG A 113 14.84 -13.48 -8.92
N GLY A 114 13.90 -12.88 -9.63
CA GLY A 114 14.09 -11.59 -10.29
C GLY A 114 14.49 -10.49 -9.31
N LEU A 115 13.83 -10.42 -8.14
CA LEU A 115 14.19 -9.46 -7.10
C LEU A 115 15.61 -9.71 -6.55
N VAL A 116 15.97 -10.96 -6.26
CA VAL A 116 17.32 -11.32 -5.77
C VAL A 116 18.40 -11.01 -6.82
N ARG A 117 18.12 -11.29 -8.12
CA ARG A 117 19.03 -10.93 -9.22
C ARG A 117 19.22 -9.44 -9.34
N PHE A 118 18.13 -8.67 -9.22
CA PHE A 118 18.18 -7.21 -9.24
C PHE A 118 19.05 -6.65 -8.13
N GLU A 119 18.86 -7.14 -6.89
CA GLU A 119 19.70 -6.78 -5.72
C GLU A 119 21.18 -7.14 -5.93
N ALA A 120 21.45 -8.22 -6.67
CA ALA A 120 22.82 -8.65 -7.02
C ALA A 120 23.41 -7.90 -8.25
N GLY A 121 22.67 -7.00 -8.90
CA GLY A 121 23.09 -6.24 -10.07
C GLY A 121 22.93 -6.98 -11.40
N ASP A 122 22.33 -8.17 -11.43
CA ASP A 122 21.93 -8.88 -12.66
C ASP A 122 20.61 -8.32 -13.19
N VAL A 123 20.67 -7.11 -13.77
CA VAL A 123 19.51 -6.36 -14.26
C VAL A 123 18.78 -7.12 -15.37
N ALA A 124 19.52 -7.68 -16.35
CA ALA A 124 18.94 -8.40 -17.47
C ALA A 124 18.23 -9.70 -17.01
N GLY A 125 18.87 -10.47 -16.13
CA GLY A 125 18.26 -11.68 -15.57
C GLY A 125 17.05 -11.37 -14.68
N ALA A 126 17.04 -10.22 -14.02
CA ALA A 126 15.89 -9.75 -13.24
C ALA A 126 14.70 -9.41 -14.16
N GLU A 127 14.94 -8.67 -15.26
CA GLU A 127 13.91 -8.30 -16.23
C GLU A 127 13.27 -9.53 -16.87
N ASP A 128 14.08 -10.50 -17.29
CA ASP A 128 13.62 -11.77 -17.86
C ASP A 128 12.69 -12.52 -16.90
N ASP A 129 13.10 -12.66 -15.64
CA ASP A 129 12.32 -13.37 -14.62
C ASP A 129 11.03 -12.63 -14.25
N LEU A 130 11.06 -11.32 -14.06
CA LEU A 130 9.89 -10.51 -13.72
C LEU A 130 8.87 -10.48 -14.87
N THR A 131 9.35 -10.37 -16.12
CA THR A 131 8.49 -10.37 -17.31
C THR A 131 7.86 -11.75 -17.53
N TRP A 132 8.63 -12.82 -17.35
CA TRP A 132 8.11 -14.19 -17.45
C TRP A 132 7.06 -14.45 -16.36
N ALA A 133 7.34 -14.04 -15.12
CA ALA A 133 6.44 -14.20 -13.98
C ALA A 133 5.10 -13.50 -14.22
N GLU A 134 5.13 -12.21 -14.59
CA GLU A 134 3.91 -11.42 -14.87
C GLU A 134 3.09 -12.08 -15.99
N THR A 135 3.71 -12.40 -17.12
CA THR A 135 3.03 -12.99 -18.26
C THR A 135 2.40 -14.34 -17.90
N ARG A 136 3.12 -15.17 -17.13
CA ARG A 136 2.62 -16.48 -16.73
C ARG A 136 1.50 -16.39 -15.72
N LEU A 137 1.67 -15.58 -14.67
CA LEU A 137 0.65 -15.39 -13.64
C LEU A 137 -0.62 -14.76 -14.21
N LYS A 138 -0.50 -13.83 -15.15
CA LYS A 138 -1.65 -13.28 -15.91
C LYS A 138 -2.42 -14.37 -16.65
N SER A 139 -1.73 -15.38 -17.17
CA SER A 139 -2.33 -16.47 -17.93
C SER A 139 -3.00 -17.54 -17.06
N VAL A 140 -2.37 -17.94 -15.94
CA VAL A 140 -2.81 -19.12 -15.14
C VAL A 140 -3.49 -18.74 -13.83
N ALA A 141 -3.26 -17.54 -13.31
CA ALA A 141 -3.72 -17.08 -12.00
C ALA A 141 -4.07 -15.57 -12.01
N LYS A 142 -4.78 -15.13 -13.06
CA LYS A 142 -5.15 -13.72 -13.24
C LYS A 142 -5.86 -13.16 -12.01
N ALA A 143 -5.46 -11.96 -11.59
CA ALA A 143 -5.98 -11.27 -10.42
C ALA A 143 -5.81 -12.05 -9.09
N SER A 144 -4.94 -13.05 -9.05
CA SER A 144 -4.48 -13.64 -7.80
C SER A 144 -3.52 -12.68 -7.09
N ARG A 145 -3.28 -12.92 -5.80
CA ARG A 145 -2.29 -12.17 -5.02
C ARG A 145 -0.89 -12.20 -5.66
N ASP A 146 -0.48 -13.35 -6.21
CA ASP A 146 0.84 -13.47 -6.84
C ASP A 146 0.92 -12.71 -8.16
N HIS A 147 -0.17 -12.68 -8.96
CA HIS A 147 -0.25 -11.82 -10.14
C HIS A 147 -0.19 -10.34 -9.75
N ASP A 148 -0.93 -9.93 -8.72
CA ASP A 148 -0.92 -8.56 -8.20
C ASP A 148 0.48 -8.15 -7.75
N LEU A 149 1.16 -8.99 -6.98
CA LEU A 149 2.54 -8.77 -6.54
C LEU A 149 3.52 -8.69 -7.73
N SER A 150 3.33 -9.53 -8.76
CA SER A 150 4.21 -9.50 -9.94
C SER A 150 4.12 -8.19 -10.70
N LEU A 151 2.93 -7.60 -10.82
CA LEU A 151 2.73 -6.28 -11.40
C LEU A 151 3.37 -5.17 -10.55
N LEU A 152 3.17 -5.20 -9.23
CA LEU A 152 3.77 -4.21 -8.33
C LEU A 152 5.30 -4.27 -8.33
N ASN A 153 5.89 -5.47 -8.30
CA ASN A 153 7.33 -5.66 -8.35
C ASN A 153 7.92 -5.23 -9.70
N LYS A 154 7.22 -5.50 -10.81
CA LYS A 154 7.63 -5.03 -12.14
C LYS A 154 7.62 -3.50 -12.23
N ALA A 155 6.58 -2.86 -11.68
CA ALA A 155 6.54 -1.40 -11.61
C ALA A 155 7.68 -0.83 -10.74
N ALA A 156 7.95 -1.46 -9.58
CA ALA A 156 9.07 -1.07 -8.72
C ALA A 156 10.43 -1.24 -9.42
N TYR A 157 10.61 -2.33 -10.18
CA TYR A 157 11.80 -2.54 -11.02
C TYR A 157 11.99 -1.38 -12.01
N HIS A 158 10.95 -1.03 -12.79
CA HIS A 158 11.02 0.11 -13.72
C HIS A 158 11.34 1.42 -13.02
N MET A 159 10.74 1.66 -11.83
CA MET A 159 11.07 2.85 -11.03
C MET A 159 12.53 2.90 -10.62
N ALA A 160 13.09 1.77 -10.18
CA ALA A 160 14.50 1.68 -9.80
C ALA A 160 15.47 1.87 -11.00
N GLN A 161 15.02 1.57 -12.22
CA GLN A 161 15.74 1.86 -13.47
C GLN A 161 15.55 3.30 -13.98
N GLY A 162 14.75 4.13 -13.31
CA GLY A 162 14.40 5.48 -13.78
C GLY A 162 13.36 5.51 -14.91
N GLU A 163 12.73 4.38 -15.20
CA GLU A 163 11.76 4.20 -16.29
C GLU A 163 10.32 4.49 -15.83
N ALA A 164 10.09 5.70 -15.34
CA ALA A 164 8.83 6.11 -14.71
C ALA A 164 7.59 5.90 -15.61
N LEU A 165 7.73 6.10 -16.93
CA LEU A 165 6.62 5.88 -17.88
C LEU A 165 6.27 4.41 -18.03
N MET A 166 7.23 3.50 -17.97
CA MET A 166 7.00 2.06 -17.98
C MET A 166 6.29 1.62 -16.68
N ALA A 167 6.70 2.17 -15.54
CA ALA A 167 6.00 1.94 -14.27
C ALA A 167 4.54 2.40 -14.32
N LEU A 168 4.26 3.59 -14.90
CA LEU A 168 2.90 4.10 -15.10
C LEU A 168 2.05 3.18 -15.98
N GLN A 169 2.62 2.60 -17.02
CA GLN A 169 1.93 1.64 -17.89
C GLN A 169 1.51 0.41 -17.07
N VAL A 170 2.43 -0.17 -16.30
CA VAL A 170 2.13 -1.32 -15.44
C VAL A 170 1.05 -0.97 -14.40
N TYR A 171 1.13 0.19 -13.75
CA TYR A 171 0.09 0.66 -12.83
C TYR A 171 -1.27 0.85 -13.51
N GLY A 172 -1.28 1.21 -14.79
CA GLY A 172 -2.50 1.34 -15.61
C GLY A 172 -3.27 0.03 -15.76
N ASP A 173 -2.59 -1.10 -15.82
CA ASP A 173 -3.19 -2.43 -15.94
C ASP A 173 -3.91 -2.89 -14.67
N ILE A 174 -3.59 -2.29 -13.52
CA ILE A 174 -4.18 -2.63 -12.22
C ILE A 174 -5.50 -1.87 -12.03
N SER A 175 -6.64 -2.58 -12.01
CA SER A 175 -7.96 -1.96 -11.88
C SER A 175 -9.00 -2.92 -11.27
N ARG A 176 -10.10 -2.37 -10.78
CA ARG A 176 -11.25 -3.17 -10.30
C ARG A 176 -11.88 -4.01 -11.40
N LYS A 177 -11.97 -3.50 -12.62
CA LYS A 177 -12.46 -4.25 -13.80
C LYS A 177 -11.54 -5.43 -14.13
N GLY A 178 -10.25 -5.33 -13.82
CA GLY A 178 -9.28 -6.42 -13.91
C GLY A 178 -9.40 -7.50 -12.83
N GLY A 179 -10.20 -7.24 -11.77
CA GLY A 179 -10.38 -8.15 -10.63
C GLY A 179 -9.37 -7.97 -9.50
N HIS A 180 -8.46 -6.99 -9.61
CA HIS A 180 -7.39 -6.77 -8.62
C HIS A 180 -7.94 -6.35 -7.26
N ALA A 181 -7.21 -6.69 -6.19
CA ALA A 181 -7.55 -6.36 -4.82
C ALA A 181 -7.49 -4.84 -4.57
N HIS A 182 -8.29 -4.35 -3.61
CA HIS A 182 -8.28 -2.94 -3.24
C HIS A 182 -6.91 -2.47 -2.76
N GLU A 183 -6.18 -3.30 -2.00
CA GLU A 183 -4.82 -3.02 -1.55
C GLU A 183 -3.87 -2.79 -2.73
N THR A 184 -3.88 -3.69 -3.71
CA THR A 184 -3.05 -3.58 -4.92
C THR A 184 -3.36 -2.32 -5.72
N ILE A 185 -4.65 -1.98 -5.84
CA ILE A 185 -5.07 -0.75 -6.51
C ILE A 185 -4.57 0.46 -5.73
N ALA A 186 -4.70 0.49 -4.41
CA ALA A 186 -4.22 1.59 -3.58
C ALA A 186 -2.72 1.85 -3.79
N ILE A 187 -1.89 0.80 -3.70
CA ILE A 187 -0.45 0.88 -3.93
C ILE A 187 -0.15 1.42 -5.34
N SER A 188 -0.80 0.87 -6.36
CA SER A 188 -0.58 1.28 -7.75
C SER A 188 -0.97 2.75 -8.00
N ARG A 189 -2.09 3.19 -7.42
CA ARG A 189 -2.55 4.58 -7.56
C ARG A 189 -1.68 5.56 -6.79
N LEU A 190 -1.19 5.19 -5.60
CA LEU A 190 -0.23 6.00 -4.84
C LEU A 190 1.09 6.17 -5.61
N GLY A 191 1.63 5.08 -6.18
CA GLY A 191 2.80 5.14 -7.05
C GLY A 191 2.59 6.01 -8.30
N ALA A 192 1.45 5.83 -8.97
CA ALA A 192 1.10 6.64 -10.14
C ALA A 192 0.95 8.13 -9.79
N SER A 193 0.36 8.45 -8.63
CA SER A 193 0.23 9.84 -8.16
C SER A 193 1.58 10.52 -8.00
N ARG A 194 2.53 9.86 -7.34
CA ARG A 194 3.90 10.39 -7.14
C ARG A 194 4.63 10.65 -8.45
N ILE A 195 4.53 9.71 -9.39
CA ILE A 195 5.13 9.88 -10.71
C ILE A 195 4.48 11.05 -11.45
N ARG A 196 3.15 11.15 -11.45
CA ARG A 196 2.41 12.24 -12.11
C ARG A 196 2.74 13.61 -11.50
N GLN A 197 2.86 13.68 -10.17
CA GLN A 197 3.28 14.89 -9.46
C GLN A 197 4.69 15.31 -9.90
N ALA A 198 5.65 14.38 -9.92
CA ALA A 198 7.03 14.64 -10.36
C ALA A 198 7.11 15.10 -11.84
N LEU A 199 6.16 14.66 -12.68
CA LEU A 199 6.05 15.09 -14.07
C LEU A 199 5.28 16.42 -14.26
N GLY A 200 4.78 17.04 -13.17
CA GLY A 200 4.00 18.28 -13.24
C GLY A 200 2.52 18.11 -13.66
N HIS A 201 2.02 16.87 -13.68
CA HIS A 201 0.65 16.55 -14.06
C HIS A 201 -0.27 16.57 -12.83
N GLY A 202 -0.49 17.74 -12.23
CA GLY A 202 -1.18 17.95 -10.96
C GLY A 202 -2.60 17.37 -10.92
N PHE A 203 -3.38 17.53 -11.99
CA PHE A 203 -4.74 16.97 -12.08
C PHE A 203 -4.75 15.44 -11.92
N ASP A 204 -3.92 14.74 -12.67
CA ASP A 204 -3.85 13.28 -12.58
C ASP A 204 -3.23 12.80 -11.27
N ALA A 205 -2.23 13.51 -10.76
CA ALA A 205 -1.63 13.21 -9.47
C ALA A 205 -2.68 13.28 -8.36
N CYS A 206 -3.46 14.36 -8.32
CA CYS A 206 -4.55 14.56 -7.36
C CYS A 206 -5.59 13.44 -7.42
N ARG A 207 -6.07 13.12 -8.63
CA ARG A 207 -7.04 12.05 -8.88
C ARG A 207 -6.55 10.68 -8.46
N HIS A 208 -5.28 10.36 -8.75
CA HIS A 208 -4.67 9.10 -8.33
C HIS A 208 -4.49 9.03 -6.81
N ALA A 209 -4.08 10.12 -6.15
CA ALA A 209 -3.96 10.17 -4.69
C ALA A 209 -5.30 9.95 -3.99
N TRP A 210 -6.36 10.65 -4.44
CA TRP A 210 -7.71 10.44 -3.91
C TRP A 210 -8.18 8.99 -4.09
N ASN A 211 -7.96 8.41 -5.27
CA ASN A 211 -8.35 7.04 -5.56
C ASN A 211 -7.56 6.04 -4.70
N ALA A 212 -6.26 6.27 -4.49
CA ALA A 212 -5.43 5.48 -3.58
C ALA A 212 -5.98 5.51 -2.15
N HIS A 213 -6.31 6.71 -1.64
CA HIS A 213 -6.91 6.91 -0.32
C HIS A 213 -8.20 6.09 -0.15
N LYS A 214 -9.15 6.20 -1.10
CA LYS A 214 -10.41 5.45 -1.04
C LYS A 214 -10.21 3.94 -1.09
N HIS A 215 -9.32 3.44 -1.95
CA HIS A 215 -9.02 2.02 -2.04
C HIS A 215 -8.27 1.49 -0.81
N ALA A 216 -7.38 2.28 -0.21
CA ALA A 216 -6.69 1.91 1.03
C ALA A 216 -7.69 1.79 2.20
N ILE A 217 -8.67 2.69 2.31
CA ILE A 217 -9.77 2.56 3.29
C ILE A 217 -10.53 1.25 3.08
N LEU A 218 -10.93 0.95 1.82
CA LEU A 218 -11.66 -0.28 1.49
C LEU A 218 -10.84 -1.56 1.74
N ALA A 219 -9.52 -1.45 1.72
CA ALA A 219 -8.60 -2.52 2.08
C ALA A 219 -8.28 -2.59 3.58
N SER A 220 -8.82 -1.67 4.40
CA SER A 220 -8.48 -1.52 5.82
C SER A 220 -6.98 -1.24 6.07
N GLN A 221 -6.31 -0.60 5.10
CA GLN A 221 -4.90 -0.21 5.15
C GLN A 221 -4.78 1.23 5.66
N ILE A 222 -5.01 1.43 6.96
CA ILE A 222 -5.17 2.77 7.55
C ILE A 222 -3.94 3.66 7.31
N GLN A 223 -2.73 3.15 7.54
CA GLN A 223 -1.50 3.93 7.33
C GLN A 223 -1.36 4.39 5.86
N MET A 224 -1.61 3.50 4.91
CA MET A 224 -1.57 3.83 3.48
C MET A 224 -2.68 4.83 3.11
N ALA A 225 -3.85 4.72 3.74
CA ALA A 225 -4.95 5.66 3.50
C ALA A 225 -4.60 7.06 4.00
N VAL A 226 -3.95 7.19 5.17
CA VAL A 226 -3.43 8.47 5.67
C VAL A 226 -2.36 9.03 4.73
N GLU A 227 -1.42 8.21 4.30
CA GLU A 227 -0.35 8.63 3.37
C GLU A 227 -0.92 9.13 2.04
N ALA A 228 -1.84 8.38 1.44
CA ALA A 228 -2.47 8.77 0.18
C ALA A 228 -3.38 10.00 0.35
N GLY A 229 -4.09 10.10 1.48
CA GLY A 229 -4.89 11.27 1.84
C GLY A 229 -4.03 12.51 2.03
N SER A 230 -2.90 12.41 2.71
CA SER A 230 -1.94 13.52 2.89
C SER A 230 -1.39 14.00 1.55
N LEU A 231 -1.04 13.09 0.65
CA LEU A 231 -0.60 13.44 -0.70
C LEU A 231 -1.70 14.13 -1.52
N PHE A 232 -2.94 13.63 -1.43
CA PHE A 232 -4.09 14.29 -2.06
C PHE A 232 -4.26 15.73 -1.56
N LEU A 233 -4.24 15.91 -0.24
CA LEU A 233 -4.42 17.21 0.41
C LEU A 233 -3.31 18.18 0.06
N ASP A 234 -2.06 17.72 0.02
CA ASP A 234 -0.90 18.54 -0.39
C ASP A 234 -1.08 19.09 -1.80
N ILE A 235 -1.60 18.28 -2.74
CA ILE A 235 -1.86 18.72 -4.11
C ILE A 235 -3.12 19.60 -4.20
N ALA A 236 -4.19 19.27 -3.46
CA ALA A 236 -5.50 19.87 -3.61
C ALA A 236 -5.70 21.19 -2.85
N ALA A 237 -4.96 21.45 -1.78
CA ALA A 237 -5.22 22.53 -0.83
C ALA A 237 -5.32 23.93 -1.50
N ASP A 238 -4.49 24.20 -2.51
CA ASP A 238 -4.47 25.50 -3.20
C ASP A 238 -5.33 25.54 -4.46
N HIS A 239 -6.06 24.46 -4.75
CA HIS A 239 -6.85 24.29 -5.97
C HIS A 239 -8.36 24.09 -5.69
N GLN A 240 -8.84 24.60 -4.56
CA GLN A 240 -10.24 24.47 -4.18
C GLN A 240 -11.14 25.37 -5.02
N SER A 241 -12.29 24.84 -5.45
CA SER A 241 -13.31 25.57 -6.19
C SER A 241 -14.69 24.98 -5.93
N GLU A 242 -15.64 25.81 -5.52
CA GLU A 242 -17.07 25.46 -5.34
C GLU A 242 -17.72 24.95 -6.64
N ASN A 243 -17.17 25.32 -7.79
CA ASN A 243 -17.67 24.91 -9.10
C ASN A 243 -17.01 23.62 -9.60
N ALA A 244 -16.07 23.04 -8.85
CA ALA A 244 -15.42 21.80 -9.24
C ALA A 244 -16.38 20.62 -9.13
N GLU A 245 -16.27 19.69 -10.08
CA GLU A 245 -16.98 18.42 -10.00
C GLU A 245 -16.39 17.58 -8.85
N PRO A 246 -17.21 16.87 -8.04
CA PRO A 246 -16.71 15.99 -7.01
C PRO A 246 -15.69 14.97 -7.53
N MET A 247 -14.63 14.71 -6.76
CA MET A 247 -13.53 13.82 -7.15
C MET A 247 -13.99 12.42 -7.55
N LYS A 248 -15.06 11.92 -6.93
CA LYS A 248 -15.68 10.65 -7.32
C LYS A 248 -16.05 10.62 -8.80
N HIS A 249 -16.70 11.65 -9.31
CA HIS A 249 -17.10 11.74 -10.72
C HIS A 249 -15.91 11.98 -11.63
N GLN A 250 -14.93 12.79 -11.20
CA GLN A 250 -13.69 13.00 -11.96
C GLN A 250 -12.90 11.71 -12.15
N VAL A 251 -12.91 10.81 -11.16
CA VAL A 251 -12.26 9.48 -11.24
C VAL A 251 -13.04 8.53 -12.14
N GLU A 252 -14.38 8.50 -12.02
CA GLU A 252 -15.25 7.61 -12.81
C GLU A 252 -15.25 7.97 -14.31
N ASN A 253 -15.18 9.27 -14.63
CA ASN A 253 -15.21 9.81 -15.99
C ASN A 253 -13.81 9.93 -16.62
N ALA A 254 -12.76 9.53 -15.91
CA ALA A 254 -11.40 9.69 -16.38
C ALA A 254 -11.14 8.87 -17.65
N GLN A 255 -10.82 9.58 -18.72
CA GLN A 255 -10.33 8.98 -19.97
C GLN A 255 -8.85 8.58 -19.81
N PRO A 256 -8.38 7.52 -20.52
CA PRO A 256 -6.94 7.27 -20.64
C PRO A 256 -6.25 8.52 -21.18
N LEU A 257 -5.15 8.91 -20.56
CA LEU A 257 -4.39 10.09 -20.98
C LEU A 257 -3.94 9.95 -22.43
N ASN A 258 -4.39 10.88 -23.25
CA ASN A 258 -3.74 11.19 -24.49
C ASN A 258 -2.67 12.25 -24.18
N LEU A 259 -1.39 11.93 -24.35
CA LEU A 259 -0.26 12.85 -24.10
C LEU A 259 -0.31 14.13 -24.96
N GLU A 260 -1.16 14.17 -25.98
CA GLU A 260 -1.39 15.32 -26.87
C GLU A 260 -2.55 16.23 -26.42
N GLN A 261 -3.31 15.86 -25.39
CA GLN A 261 -4.38 16.70 -24.86
C GLN A 261 -3.85 17.64 -23.78
N GLU A 262 -4.33 18.88 -23.80
CA GLU A 262 -4.11 19.83 -22.71
C GLU A 262 -4.56 19.21 -21.38
N THR A 263 -3.65 19.26 -20.40
CA THR A 263 -3.96 18.78 -19.05
C THR A 263 -5.11 19.63 -18.47
N PRO A 264 -6.20 19.01 -18.00
CA PRO A 264 -7.29 19.75 -17.36
C PRO A 264 -6.74 20.60 -16.20
N VAL A 265 -7.30 21.80 -16.05
CA VAL A 265 -6.98 22.66 -14.90
C VAL A 265 -7.40 21.92 -13.64
N LEU A 266 -6.48 21.80 -12.69
CA LEU A 266 -6.80 21.19 -11.40
C LEU A 266 -7.78 22.07 -10.63
N ALA A 267 -8.93 21.53 -10.34
CA ALA A 267 -9.93 22.12 -9.45
C ALA A 267 -10.54 21.01 -8.60
N VAL A 268 -10.65 21.22 -7.31
CA VAL A 268 -11.12 20.23 -6.32
C VAL A 268 -12.23 20.83 -5.49
N HIS A 269 -13.33 20.10 -5.33
CA HIS A 269 -14.44 20.56 -4.50
C HIS A 269 -14.02 20.63 -3.02
N PRO A 270 -14.36 21.72 -2.29
CA PRO A 270 -13.98 21.88 -0.87
C PRO A 270 -14.41 20.73 0.03
N ASP A 271 -15.59 20.12 -0.23
CA ASP A 271 -16.09 18.97 0.54
C ASP A 271 -15.20 17.74 0.40
N ASP A 272 -14.55 17.53 -0.76
CA ASP A 272 -13.60 16.42 -0.93
C ASP A 272 -12.33 16.68 -0.12
N VAL A 273 -11.86 17.93 -0.06
CA VAL A 273 -10.69 18.33 0.72
C VAL A 273 -10.98 18.18 2.21
N SER A 274 -12.09 18.77 2.69
CA SER A 274 -12.47 18.68 4.11
C SER A 274 -12.74 17.24 4.55
N GLY A 275 -13.43 16.46 3.73
CA GLY A 275 -13.74 15.07 4.06
C GLY A 275 -12.51 14.17 4.15
N VAL A 276 -11.51 14.35 3.27
CA VAL A 276 -10.23 13.61 3.36
C VAL A 276 -9.42 14.10 4.55
N PHE A 277 -9.39 15.43 4.80
CA PHE A 277 -8.68 16.01 5.93
C PHE A 277 -9.21 15.47 7.26
N ASP A 278 -10.51 15.54 7.48
CA ASP A 278 -11.14 15.06 8.72
C ASP A 278 -10.89 13.57 8.92
N TRP A 279 -11.03 12.78 7.86
CA TRP A 279 -10.75 11.35 7.94
C TRP A 279 -9.28 11.07 8.34
N CYS A 280 -8.32 11.75 7.72
CA CYS A 280 -6.90 11.59 8.06
C CYS A 280 -6.63 12.00 9.50
N MET A 281 -7.20 13.12 9.98
CA MET A 281 -7.04 13.59 11.36
C MET A 281 -7.60 12.61 12.39
N ASP A 282 -8.73 11.96 12.08
CA ASP A 282 -9.35 10.97 12.96
C ASP A 282 -8.53 9.67 13.05
N HIS A 283 -7.70 9.38 12.05
CA HIS A 283 -6.93 8.14 11.93
C HIS A 283 -5.42 8.31 12.10
N LEU A 284 -4.94 9.54 12.31
CA LEU A 284 -3.55 9.78 12.66
C LEU A 284 -3.23 9.13 14.02
N VAL A 285 -2.32 8.15 14.01
CA VAL A 285 -1.89 7.48 15.24
C VAL A 285 -0.56 8.07 15.70
N PRO A 286 -0.47 8.57 16.93
CA PRO A 286 0.80 8.99 17.50
C PRO A 286 1.84 7.86 17.43
N GLY A 287 3.06 8.19 16.97
CA GLY A 287 4.16 7.21 16.84
C GLY A 287 4.26 6.47 15.51
N TRP A 288 3.31 6.61 14.58
CA TRP A 288 3.46 6.05 13.22
C TRP A 288 4.55 6.81 12.44
N GLY A 289 5.28 6.10 11.59
CA GLY A 289 6.29 6.69 10.71
C GLY A 289 7.65 6.96 11.36
N GLY A 290 7.86 6.53 12.60
CA GLY A 290 9.13 6.73 13.32
C GLY A 290 9.38 8.19 13.72
N PRO A 291 10.63 8.57 14.04
CA PRO A 291 10.95 9.90 14.57
C PRO A 291 10.70 11.05 13.58
N GLU A 292 10.75 10.79 12.29
CA GLU A 292 10.54 11.84 11.28
C GLU A 292 9.07 12.09 10.94
N ARG A 293 8.20 11.12 11.14
CA ARG A 293 6.75 11.19 10.94
C ARG A 293 6.31 12.05 9.75
N PRO A 294 6.65 11.68 8.51
CA PRO A 294 6.35 12.49 7.33
C PRO A 294 4.84 12.71 7.11
N ASP A 295 3.99 11.77 7.53
CA ASP A 295 2.53 11.87 7.53
C ASP A 295 2.03 13.03 8.40
N LEU A 296 2.57 13.17 9.60
CA LEU A 296 2.20 14.24 10.52
C LEU A 296 2.68 15.60 10.01
N ARG A 297 3.90 15.68 9.46
CA ARG A 297 4.43 16.91 8.86
C ARG A 297 3.59 17.36 7.67
N ALA A 298 3.24 16.44 6.78
CA ALA A 298 2.37 16.72 5.65
C ALA A 298 1.01 17.25 6.11
N MET A 299 0.38 16.59 7.09
CA MET A 299 -0.90 17.01 7.64
C MET A 299 -0.85 18.36 8.32
N LEU A 300 0.25 18.70 9.00
CA LEU A 300 0.49 20.02 9.58
C LEU A 300 0.52 21.12 8.53
N THR A 301 1.30 20.91 7.49
CA THR A 301 1.39 21.86 6.38
C THR A 301 0.02 22.08 5.74
N VAL A 302 -0.72 21.01 5.52
CA VAL A 302 -2.09 21.07 4.99
C VAL A 302 -3.04 21.78 5.95
N ALA A 303 -3.03 21.45 7.25
CA ALA A 303 -3.89 22.12 8.24
C ALA A 303 -3.65 23.64 8.29
N HIS A 304 -2.38 24.04 8.17
CA HIS A 304 -2.02 25.46 8.09
C HIS A 304 -2.58 26.10 6.80
N ARG A 305 -2.40 25.48 5.63
CA ARG A 305 -2.91 25.98 4.34
C ARG A 305 -4.45 26.05 4.31
N LEU A 306 -5.13 25.15 5.00
CA LEU A 306 -6.59 25.15 5.14
C LEU A 306 -7.11 26.06 6.27
N GLY A 307 -6.24 26.70 7.04
CA GLY A 307 -6.64 27.50 8.22
C GLY A 307 -7.24 26.68 9.36
N ASN A 308 -6.98 25.37 9.41
CA ASN A 308 -7.66 24.41 10.29
C ASN A 308 -6.76 23.91 11.44
N MET A 309 -5.93 24.80 11.97
CA MET A 309 -4.94 24.49 13.03
C MET A 309 -5.56 24.03 14.35
N HIS A 310 -6.84 24.38 14.62
CA HIS A 310 -7.49 23.99 15.86
C HIS A 310 -7.68 22.46 15.98
N ARG A 311 -7.91 21.75 14.88
CA ARG A 311 -7.97 20.27 14.86
C ARG A 311 -6.64 19.63 15.23
N PHE A 312 -5.53 20.31 14.93
CA PHE A 312 -4.21 19.87 15.34
C PHE A 312 -3.97 20.05 16.84
N SER A 313 -4.52 21.12 17.46
CA SER A 313 -4.38 21.34 18.89
C SER A 313 -5.01 20.21 19.72
N GLU A 314 -6.11 19.63 19.22
CA GLU A 314 -6.75 18.47 19.87
C GLU A 314 -5.86 17.22 19.85
N LEU A 315 -5.13 16.99 18.76
CA LEU A 315 -4.17 15.88 18.66
C LEU A 315 -2.94 16.09 19.57
N MET A 316 -2.47 17.32 19.68
CA MET A 316 -1.28 17.67 20.46
C MET A 316 -1.53 17.70 21.97
N THR A 317 -2.78 17.73 22.43
CA THR A 317 -3.12 17.60 23.85
C THR A 317 -3.00 16.18 24.38
N LYS A 318 -2.88 15.17 23.49
CA LYS A 318 -2.60 13.79 23.89
C LYS A 318 -1.13 13.65 24.27
N PRO A 319 -0.79 13.01 25.42
CA PRO A 319 0.61 12.81 25.82
C PRO A 319 1.35 12.08 24.69
N GLN A 320 2.36 12.71 24.15
CA GLN A 320 3.20 12.11 23.12
C GLN A 320 4.61 12.02 23.68
N ASP A 321 5.16 10.81 23.74
CA ASP A 321 6.56 10.54 24.09
C ASP A 321 7.51 10.83 22.91
N VAL A 322 7.24 11.87 22.12
CA VAL A 322 8.02 12.16 20.93
C VAL A 322 8.80 13.46 21.14
N ASP A 323 10.10 13.32 21.28
CA ASP A 323 11.07 14.42 21.32
C ASP A 323 11.30 14.97 19.89
N ASP A 324 10.22 15.39 19.21
CA ASP A 324 10.26 15.99 17.87
C ASP A 324 10.17 17.52 18.00
N PRO A 325 11.26 18.26 17.63
CA PRO A 325 11.27 19.74 17.68
C PRO A 325 10.15 20.37 16.86
N MET A 326 9.71 19.71 15.80
CA MET A 326 8.62 20.19 14.95
C MET A 326 7.26 20.06 15.64
N LEU A 327 7.01 18.96 16.35
CA LEU A 327 5.80 18.78 17.15
C LEU A 327 5.74 19.79 18.31
N ALA A 328 6.87 20.07 18.94
CA ALA A 328 6.97 21.11 19.96
C ALA A 328 6.66 22.51 19.40
N ALA A 329 7.17 22.83 18.21
CA ALA A 329 6.87 24.07 17.50
C ALA A 329 5.40 24.21 17.15
N VAL A 330 4.75 23.12 16.76
CA VAL A 330 3.31 23.08 16.46
C VAL A 330 2.46 23.24 17.69
N ALA A 331 2.80 22.57 18.79
CA ALA A 331 2.11 22.74 20.07
C ALA A 331 2.17 24.20 20.52
N GLN A 332 3.29 24.87 20.33
CA GLN A 332 3.45 26.30 20.59
C GLN A 332 2.61 27.16 19.64
N ALA A 333 2.58 26.82 18.34
CA ALA A 333 1.78 27.53 17.34
C ALA A 333 0.26 27.39 17.61
N CYS A 334 -0.19 26.22 18.06
CA CYS A 334 -1.58 25.99 18.43
C CYS A 334 -2.00 26.72 19.72
N ALA A 335 -1.04 26.99 20.61
CA ALA A 335 -1.26 27.75 21.83
C ALA A 335 -1.14 29.30 21.64
N ALA A 336 -0.66 29.73 20.48
CA ALA A 336 -0.39 31.13 20.15
C ALA A 336 -1.66 31.90 19.80
N THR A 337 -1.62 33.22 20.05
CA THR A 337 -2.71 34.13 19.64
C THR A 337 -2.80 34.23 18.09
N PRO A 338 -3.95 34.64 17.50
CA PRO A 338 -4.13 34.76 16.05
C PRO A 338 -3.06 35.62 15.36
N THR A 339 -2.49 36.60 16.03
CA THR A 339 -1.43 37.47 15.49
C THR A 339 -0.06 36.74 15.42
N GLU A 340 0.19 35.81 16.33
CA GLU A 340 1.41 35.01 16.39
C GLU A 340 1.32 33.81 15.44
N THR A 341 0.11 33.35 15.10
CA THR A 341 -0.14 32.22 14.18
C THR A 341 0.42 32.51 12.77
N GLN A 342 0.38 33.75 12.32
CA GLN A 342 0.92 34.14 11.02
C GLN A 342 2.45 34.05 10.98
N THR A 343 3.13 34.47 12.06
CA THR A 343 4.59 34.35 12.22
C THR A 343 5.03 32.89 12.34
N TRP A 344 4.20 32.03 12.94
CA TRP A 344 4.45 30.60 13.04
C TRP A 344 4.17 29.86 11.72
N GLY A 345 3.24 30.33 10.92
CA GLY A 345 2.98 29.84 9.58
C GLY A 345 4.18 30.03 8.67
N ASP A 346 4.80 31.21 8.71
CA ASP A 346 6.03 31.51 7.95
C ASP A 346 7.19 30.62 8.42
N ARG A 347 7.32 30.39 9.71
CA ARG A 347 8.35 29.54 10.30
C ARG A 347 8.15 28.05 10.01
N LEU A 348 6.91 27.58 9.98
CA LEU A 348 6.55 26.22 9.54
C LEU A 348 6.84 26.02 8.05
N SER A 349 6.55 27.01 7.21
CA SER A 349 6.91 27.00 5.79
C SER A 349 8.44 26.93 5.59
N GLU A 350 9.22 27.63 6.40
CA GLU A 350 10.69 27.55 6.37
C GLU A 350 11.20 26.16 6.80
N LEU A 351 10.59 25.55 7.84
CA LEU A 351 10.96 24.21 8.33
C LEU A 351 10.51 23.07 7.41
N THR A 352 9.47 23.28 6.62
CA THR A 352 8.97 22.29 5.65
C THR A 352 9.62 22.40 4.28
N SER A 353 10.37 23.49 4.01
CA SER A 353 11.13 23.69 2.76
C SER A 353 12.57 23.12 2.83
N LEU A 354 12.98 22.57 3.95
CA LEU A 354 14.23 21.82 4.17
C LEU A 354 14.01 20.32 4.04
#